data_d9a264ed79653796f4fef202878010fd
#
_entry.id   d9a264ed79653796f4fef202878010fd
#
_cell.length_a   1.000
_cell.length_b   1.000
_cell.length_c   1.000
_cell.angle_alpha   90.00
_cell.angle_beta   90.00
_cell.angle_gamma   90.00
#
_symmetry.space_group_name_H-M   'P 1'
#
loop_
_entity.id
_entity.type
_entity.pdbx_description
1 polymer ?
#
loop_
_entity_poly.entity_id
_entity_poly.type
_entity_poly.pdbx_seq_one_letter_code
_entity_poly.pdbx_strand_id
1 'polypeptide(L)'
;SEMCIRDSLRTAVLATQVSKDAFKALEEESDYSSNVEQARILQTDRQSLAEKLSKEAETLSQEEIGDIQRSIQEKSKDLEFIVNKIQTKQNETADKVFRDLNPSVQKILQELIAAKEVKLLLGRENILFSDQALDLTDDVTSMLDVALKDQNSDN
;
A
#
# COMPACT_ATOMS: atom_id res chain seq x y z
N SER A 1 -15.43 -22.35 -18.86
CA SER A 1 -14.01 -22.02 -18.95
C SER A 1 -13.44 -21.75 -17.56
N GLU A 2 -12.19 -22.08 -17.39
CA GLU A 2 -11.44 -21.77 -16.18
C GLU A 2 -10.80 -20.42 -16.38
N MET A 3 -10.99 -19.51 -15.41
CA MET A 3 -10.38 -18.17 -15.41
C MET A 3 -9.79 -17.88 -14.05
N CYS A 4 -8.78 -17.03 -14.00
CA CYS A 4 -8.11 -16.67 -12.76
C CYS A 4 -8.10 -15.16 -12.57
N ILE A 5 -7.99 -14.74 -11.32
CA ILE A 5 -7.54 -13.39 -10.95
C ILE A 5 -6.06 -13.52 -10.64
N ARG A 6 -5.21 -13.09 -11.58
CA ARG A 6 -3.75 -13.22 -11.52
C ARG A 6 -3.15 -12.48 -10.35
N ASP A 7 -3.64 -11.29 -10.09
CA ASP A 7 -3.39 -10.57 -8.86
C ASP A 7 -4.51 -10.88 -7.87
N SER A 8 -4.25 -10.74 -6.59
CA SER A 8 -5.29 -10.94 -5.59
C SER A 8 -6.45 -9.98 -5.85
N LEU A 9 -7.66 -10.37 -5.47
CA LEU A 9 -8.83 -9.47 -5.50
C LEU A 9 -8.52 -8.14 -4.78
N ARG A 10 -7.66 -8.18 -3.77
CA ARG A 10 -7.11 -7.03 -3.08
C ARG A 10 -6.45 -6.05 -4.04
N THR A 11 -5.55 -6.51 -4.91
CA THR A 11 -4.87 -5.67 -5.91
C THR A 11 -5.87 -5.03 -6.87
N ALA A 12 -6.87 -5.77 -7.35
CA ALA A 12 -7.91 -5.25 -8.22
C ALA A 12 -8.71 -4.11 -7.56
N VAL A 13 -9.08 -4.27 -6.30
CA VAL A 13 -9.81 -3.26 -5.52
C VAL A 13 -8.95 -2.04 -5.26
N LEU A 14 -7.68 -2.21 -4.87
CA LEU A 14 -6.76 -1.09 -4.61
C LEU A 14 -6.37 -0.32 -5.87
N ALA A 15 -6.53 -0.89 -7.06
CA ALA A 15 -6.30 -0.21 -8.33
C ALA A 15 -7.46 0.70 -8.77
N THR A 16 -8.62 0.65 -8.11
CA THR A 16 -9.78 1.49 -8.42
C THR A 16 -9.53 2.98 -8.14
N GLN A 17 -10.28 3.84 -8.81
CA GLN A 17 -10.22 5.29 -8.57
C GLN A 17 -10.63 5.65 -7.14
N VAL A 18 -11.64 4.99 -6.58
CA VAL A 18 -12.08 5.19 -5.20
C VAL A 18 -10.94 4.90 -4.21
N SER A 19 -10.17 3.83 -4.44
CA SER A 19 -9.00 3.52 -3.62
C SER A 19 -7.92 4.60 -3.74
N LYS A 20 -7.59 5.02 -4.95
CA LYS A 20 -6.61 6.10 -5.20
C LYS A 20 -7.02 7.40 -4.51
N ASP A 21 -8.29 7.77 -4.57
CA ASP A 21 -8.82 8.96 -3.91
C ASP A 21 -8.74 8.84 -2.38
N ALA A 22 -9.01 7.66 -1.83
CA ALA A 22 -8.88 7.40 -0.38
C ALA A 22 -7.44 7.54 0.11
N PHE A 23 -6.47 7.02 -0.62
CA PHE A 23 -5.05 7.18 -0.27
C PHE A 23 -4.54 8.60 -0.48
N LYS A 24 -5.04 9.32 -1.49
CA LYS A 24 -4.75 10.73 -1.67
C LYS A 24 -5.29 11.56 -0.49
N ALA A 25 -6.50 11.29 -0.04
CA ALA A 25 -7.08 11.94 1.14
C ALA A 25 -6.25 11.65 2.40
N LEU A 26 -5.73 10.42 2.55
CA LEU A 26 -4.81 10.06 3.64
C LEU A 26 -3.53 10.91 3.60
N GLU A 27 -2.94 11.11 2.43
CA GLU A 27 -1.74 11.95 2.26
C GLU A 27 -1.98 13.42 2.67
N GLU A 28 -3.21 13.89 2.56
CA GLU A 28 -3.64 15.24 2.94
C GLU A 28 -3.97 15.35 4.45
N GLU A 29 -4.12 14.25 5.17
CA GLU A 29 -4.30 14.27 6.63
C GLU A 29 -3.06 14.84 7.33
N SER A 30 -3.28 15.85 8.19
CA SER A 30 -2.22 16.57 8.90
C SER A 30 -1.30 15.64 9.70
N ASP A 31 -1.86 14.69 10.44
CA ASP A 31 -1.09 13.76 11.26
C ASP A 31 -0.28 12.78 10.41
N TYR A 32 -0.86 12.30 9.31
CA TYR A 32 -0.17 11.39 8.39
C TYR A 32 0.99 12.10 7.68
N SER A 33 0.74 13.28 7.10
CA SER A 33 1.76 14.06 6.40
C SER A 33 2.90 14.49 7.34
N SER A 34 2.57 14.83 8.59
CA SER A 34 3.56 15.13 9.63
C SER A 34 4.44 13.94 9.97
N ASN A 35 3.85 12.74 10.12
CA ASN A 35 4.60 11.51 10.36
C ASN A 35 5.53 11.17 9.18
N VAL A 36 5.06 11.34 7.94
CA VAL A 36 5.88 11.11 6.74
C VAL A 36 7.07 12.05 6.69
N GLU A 37 6.87 13.34 6.97
CA GLU A 37 7.95 14.34 7.00
C GLU A 37 8.93 14.04 8.14
N GLN A 38 8.45 13.69 9.32
CA GLN A 38 9.30 13.33 10.45
C GLN A 38 10.14 12.07 10.16
N ALA A 39 9.55 11.06 9.51
CA ALA A 39 10.28 9.87 9.07
C ALA A 39 11.41 10.23 8.08
N ARG A 40 11.13 11.14 7.13
CA ARG A 40 12.12 11.64 6.18
C ARG A 40 13.28 12.36 6.87
N ILE A 41 12.99 13.23 7.83
CA ILE A 41 14.01 13.96 8.61
C ILE A 41 14.89 12.98 9.39
N LEU A 42 14.28 12.04 10.12
CA LEU A 42 15.01 11.03 10.90
C LEU A 42 15.90 10.16 10.02
N GLN A 43 15.40 9.77 8.85
CA GLN A 43 16.17 8.99 7.86
C GLN A 43 17.39 9.79 7.38
N THR A 44 17.21 11.06 7.00
CA THR A 44 18.27 11.93 6.53
C THR A 44 19.32 12.18 7.62
N ASP A 45 18.89 12.49 8.83
CA ASP A 45 19.77 12.72 9.97
C ASP A 45 20.60 11.47 10.30
N ARG A 46 19.95 10.30 10.33
CA ARG A 46 20.64 9.03 10.57
C ARG A 46 21.69 8.76 9.51
N GLN A 47 21.36 9.00 8.26
CA GLN A 47 22.30 8.81 7.15
C GLN A 47 23.50 9.78 7.26
N SER A 48 23.25 11.05 7.57
CA SER A 48 24.32 12.05 7.77
C SER A 48 25.26 11.68 8.91
N LEU A 49 24.72 11.18 10.02
CA LEU A 49 25.53 10.71 11.15
C LEU A 49 26.36 9.47 10.78
N ALA A 50 25.80 8.53 10.03
CA ALA A 50 26.51 7.35 9.55
C ALA A 50 27.65 7.73 8.58
N GLU A 51 27.41 8.68 7.68
CA GLU A 51 28.43 9.21 6.76
C GLU A 51 29.54 9.93 7.52
N LYS A 52 29.21 10.76 8.52
CA LYS A 52 30.20 11.41 9.38
C LYS A 52 31.08 10.38 10.08
N LEU A 53 30.47 9.37 10.68
CA LEU A 53 31.20 8.29 11.35
C LEU A 53 32.16 7.57 10.38
N SER A 54 31.71 7.30 9.15
CA SER A 54 32.55 6.64 8.14
C SER A 54 33.69 7.52 7.62
N LYS A 55 33.46 8.80 7.39
CA LYS A 55 34.44 9.72 6.79
C LYS A 55 35.45 10.27 7.80
N GLU A 56 35.04 10.46 9.04
CA GLU A 56 35.82 11.15 10.08
C GLU A 56 36.27 10.22 11.20
N ALA A 57 36.14 8.90 11.04
CA ALA A 57 36.47 7.92 12.08
C ALA A 57 37.89 8.05 12.67
N GLU A 58 38.85 8.46 11.85
CA GLU A 58 40.25 8.63 12.27
C GLU A 58 40.50 9.92 13.05
N THR A 59 39.62 10.92 12.92
CA THR A 59 39.77 12.24 13.56
C THR A 59 38.86 12.43 14.78
N LEU A 60 37.83 11.59 14.92
CA LEU A 60 36.89 11.62 16.05
C LEU A 60 37.48 10.93 17.29
N SER A 61 37.22 11.50 18.47
CA SER A 61 37.49 10.85 19.73
C SER A 61 36.58 9.65 19.98
N GLN A 62 36.94 8.74 20.88
CA GLN A 62 36.12 7.60 21.26
C GLN A 62 34.78 8.04 21.87
N GLU A 63 34.76 9.16 22.61
CA GLU A 63 33.53 9.74 23.15
C GLU A 63 32.61 10.22 22.05
N GLU A 64 33.12 10.96 21.07
CA GLU A 64 32.35 11.44 19.91
C GLU A 64 31.79 10.29 19.08
N ILE A 65 32.58 9.25 18.85
CA ILE A 65 32.11 8.03 18.16
C ILE A 65 30.96 7.39 18.93
N GLY A 66 31.11 7.25 20.25
CA GLY A 66 30.05 6.68 21.11
C GLY A 66 28.77 7.51 21.09
N ASP A 67 28.86 8.82 21.09
CA ASP A 67 27.72 9.73 21.03
C ASP A 67 27.01 9.66 19.68
N ILE A 68 27.74 9.60 18.57
CA ILE A 68 27.18 9.44 17.23
C ILE A 68 26.46 8.10 17.12
N GLN A 69 27.08 7.01 17.57
CA GLN A 69 26.46 5.68 17.55
C GLN A 69 25.18 5.62 18.36
N ARG A 70 25.15 6.24 19.54
CA ARG A 70 23.96 6.35 20.38
C ARG A 70 22.86 7.14 19.69
N SER A 71 23.20 8.28 19.08
CA SER A 71 22.25 9.09 18.33
C SER A 71 21.66 8.34 17.13
N ILE A 72 22.45 7.56 16.40
CA ILE A 72 21.98 6.71 15.32
C ILE A 72 20.97 5.66 15.83
N GLN A 73 21.24 5.03 16.98
CA GLN A 73 20.34 4.06 17.58
C GLN A 73 19.00 4.70 18.01
N GLU A 74 19.05 5.86 18.66
CA GLU A 74 17.84 6.60 19.08
C GLU A 74 16.99 6.97 17.87
N LYS A 75 17.59 7.58 16.84
CA LYS A 75 16.90 7.94 15.60
C LYS A 75 16.33 6.72 14.86
N SER A 76 17.00 5.58 14.95
CA SER A 76 16.51 4.33 14.35
C SER A 76 15.25 3.81 15.05
N LYS A 77 15.20 3.89 16.39
CA LYS A 77 14.00 3.52 17.17
C LYS A 77 12.83 4.47 16.91
N ASP A 78 13.11 5.76 16.87
CA ASP A 78 12.09 6.77 16.58
C ASP A 78 11.53 6.60 15.17
N LEU A 79 12.41 6.31 14.19
CA LEU A 79 12.01 6.05 12.82
C LEU A 79 11.13 4.79 12.72
N GLU A 80 11.51 3.70 13.38
CA GLU A 80 10.71 2.47 13.43
C GLU A 80 9.30 2.75 13.99
N PHE A 81 9.21 3.49 15.07
CA PHE A 81 7.94 3.85 15.69
C PHE A 81 7.04 4.67 14.73
N ILE A 82 7.61 5.64 14.04
CA ILE A 82 6.86 6.49 13.09
C ILE A 82 6.47 5.70 11.84
N VAL A 83 7.36 4.88 11.30
CA VAL A 83 7.05 4.01 10.15
C VAL A 83 5.90 3.06 10.49
N ASN A 84 5.88 2.51 11.70
CA ASN A 84 4.76 1.68 12.14
C ASN A 84 3.43 2.44 12.20
N LYS A 85 3.44 3.70 12.64
CA LYS A 85 2.24 4.56 12.60
C LYS A 85 1.76 4.80 11.17
N ILE A 86 2.67 5.14 10.25
CA ILE A 86 2.37 5.34 8.83
C ILE A 86 1.75 4.08 8.24
N GLN A 87 2.35 2.93 8.49
CA GLN A 87 1.90 1.64 7.97
C GLN A 87 0.53 1.24 8.54
N THR A 88 0.29 1.50 9.82
CA THR A 88 -1.02 1.28 10.46
C THR A 88 -2.10 2.10 9.76
N LYS A 89 -1.85 3.38 9.50
CA LYS A 89 -2.79 4.25 8.78
C LYS A 89 -3.06 3.78 7.35
N GLN A 90 -2.02 3.35 6.63
CA GLN A 90 -2.17 2.78 5.29
C GLN A 90 -3.03 1.51 5.31
N ASN A 91 -2.80 0.62 6.26
CA ASN A 91 -3.58 -0.61 6.42
C ASN A 91 -5.04 -0.31 6.79
N GLU A 92 -5.28 0.62 7.70
CA GLU A 92 -6.64 1.06 8.06
C GLU A 92 -7.40 1.64 6.87
N THR A 93 -6.72 2.44 6.04
CA THR A 93 -7.30 3.00 4.81
C THR A 93 -7.63 1.90 3.81
N ALA A 94 -6.71 0.97 3.57
CA ALA A 94 -6.95 -0.19 2.70
C ALA A 94 -8.13 -1.04 3.20
N ASP A 95 -8.17 -1.35 4.48
CA ASP A 95 -9.23 -2.16 5.08
C ASP A 95 -10.60 -1.46 4.99
N LYS A 96 -10.63 -0.15 5.17
CA LYS A 96 -11.85 0.64 4.97
C LYS A 96 -12.33 0.58 3.53
N VAL A 97 -11.43 0.78 2.55
CA VAL A 97 -11.76 0.65 1.13
C VAL A 97 -12.34 -0.73 0.82
N PHE A 98 -11.73 -1.80 1.35
CA PHE A 98 -12.25 -3.16 1.17
C PHE A 98 -13.65 -3.34 1.73
N ARG A 99 -13.89 -2.90 2.95
CA ARG A 99 -15.22 -3.01 3.56
C ARG A 99 -16.28 -2.24 2.78
N ASP A 100 -15.95 -1.03 2.36
CA ASP A 100 -16.88 -0.15 1.64
C ASP A 100 -17.20 -0.68 0.23
N LEU A 101 -16.22 -1.30 -0.45
CA LEU A 101 -16.39 -1.82 -1.81
C LEU A 101 -16.84 -3.29 -1.89
N ASN A 102 -16.84 -4.02 -0.78
CA ASN A 102 -17.16 -5.45 -0.81
C ASN A 102 -18.52 -5.78 -1.45
N PRO A 103 -19.62 -5.06 -1.17
CA PRO A 103 -20.88 -5.34 -1.84
C PRO A 103 -20.81 -5.17 -3.37
N SER A 104 -20.13 -4.13 -3.85
CA SER A 104 -19.93 -3.89 -5.28
C SER A 104 -19.03 -4.94 -5.91
N VAL A 105 -18.00 -5.40 -5.22
CA VAL A 105 -17.11 -6.48 -5.64
C VAL A 105 -17.89 -7.78 -5.83
N GLN A 106 -18.71 -8.16 -4.88
CA GLN A 106 -19.52 -9.37 -4.96
C GLN A 106 -20.48 -9.35 -6.16
N LYS A 107 -21.15 -8.22 -6.38
CA LYS A 107 -22.05 -8.03 -7.53
C LYS A 107 -21.30 -8.16 -8.85
N ILE A 108 -20.16 -7.50 -9.00
CA ILE A 108 -19.36 -7.52 -10.22
C ILE A 108 -18.80 -8.90 -10.51
N LEU A 109 -18.33 -9.62 -9.50
CA LEU A 109 -17.87 -10.99 -9.68
C LEU A 109 -18.99 -11.89 -10.19
N GLN A 110 -20.22 -11.77 -9.67
CA GLN A 110 -21.37 -12.52 -10.17
C GLN A 110 -21.70 -12.18 -11.62
N GLU A 111 -21.72 -10.91 -11.99
CA GLU A 111 -21.95 -10.45 -13.36
C GLU A 111 -20.87 -10.94 -14.32
N LEU A 112 -19.60 -10.88 -13.92
CA LEU A 112 -18.47 -11.31 -14.73
C LEU A 112 -18.45 -12.83 -14.95
N ILE A 113 -18.73 -13.59 -13.90
CA ILE A 113 -18.86 -15.06 -13.95
C ILE A 113 -19.95 -15.45 -14.93
N ALA A 114 -21.11 -14.80 -14.87
CA ALA A 114 -22.23 -15.07 -15.77
C ALA A 114 -21.91 -14.67 -17.22
N ALA A 115 -21.34 -13.49 -17.44
CA ALA A 115 -21.05 -12.95 -18.78
C ALA A 115 -19.97 -13.75 -19.51
N LYS A 116 -18.96 -14.24 -18.79
CA LYS A 116 -17.83 -15.02 -19.35
C LYS A 116 -18.02 -16.54 -19.23
N GLU A 117 -19.17 -16.99 -18.73
CA GLU A 117 -19.46 -18.41 -18.52
C GLU A 117 -18.36 -19.14 -17.72
N VAL A 118 -17.84 -18.47 -16.69
CA VAL A 118 -16.76 -18.99 -15.84
C VAL A 118 -17.30 -20.14 -15.00
N LYS A 119 -16.65 -21.28 -15.08
CA LYS A 119 -17.01 -22.47 -14.27
C LYS A 119 -16.14 -22.60 -13.02
N LEU A 120 -14.93 -22.03 -13.05
CA LEU A 120 -13.99 -22.05 -11.94
C LEU A 120 -13.23 -20.72 -11.89
N LEU A 121 -13.25 -20.08 -10.73
CA LEU A 121 -12.48 -18.86 -10.44
C LEU A 121 -11.46 -19.18 -9.35
N LEU A 122 -10.19 -18.90 -9.64
CA LEU A 122 -9.07 -19.17 -8.74
C LEU A 122 -8.34 -17.89 -8.36
N GLY A 123 -7.89 -17.80 -7.11
CA GLY A 123 -6.95 -16.78 -6.69
C GLY A 123 -5.51 -17.11 -7.13
N ARG A 124 -4.70 -16.07 -7.33
CA ARG A 124 -3.31 -16.21 -7.80
C ARG A 124 -2.47 -17.16 -6.97
N GLU A 125 -2.67 -17.16 -5.67
CA GLU A 125 -1.94 -18.00 -4.71
C GLU A 125 -2.08 -19.51 -4.96
N ASN A 126 -3.11 -19.90 -5.72
CA ASN A 126 -3.39 -21.29 -6.04
C ASN A 126 -2.97 -21.68 -7.46
N ILE A 127 -2.24 -20.80 -8.17
CA ILE A 127 -1.90 -20.97 -9.58
C ILE A 127 -0.40 -20.97 -9.77
N LEU A 128 0.15 -22.06 -10.32
CA LEU A 128 1.57 -22.14 -10.68
C LEU A 128 1.88 -21.45 -12.01
N PHE A 129 0.94 -21.53 -12.96
CA PHE A 129 1.03 -20.92 -14.28
C PHE A 129 -0.37 -20.69 -14.87
N SER A 130 -0.56 -19.56 -15.55
CA SER A 130 -1.76 -19.28 -16.33
C SER A 130 -1.46 -18.44 -17.55
N ASP A 131 -2.25 -18.61 -18.60
CA ASP A 131 -2.24 -17.70 -19.74
C ASP A 131 -2.84 -16.35 -19.32
N GLN A 132 -2.26 -15.26 -19.84
CA GLN A 132 -2.72 -13.90 -19.53
C GLN A 132 -4.17 -13.66 -19.97
N ALA A 133 -4.65 -14.36 -21.01
CA ALA A 133 -6.03 -14.27 -21.46
C ALA A 133 -7.05 -14.79 -20.43
N LEU A 134 -6.60 -15.56 -19.45
CA LEU A 134 -7.44 -16.07 -18.36
C LEU A 134 -7.50 -15.15 -17.14
N ASP A 135 -6.74 -14.04 -17.15
CA ASP A 135 -6.65 -13.09 -16.04
C ASP A 135 -7.83 -12.09 -16.11
N LEU A 136 -8.61 -12.03 -15.03
CA LEU A 136 -9.76 -11.14 -14.88
C LEU A 136 -9.49 -9.92 -13.99
N THR A 137 -8.27 -9.71 -13.51
CA THR A 137 -7.95 -8.65 -12.56
C THR A 137 -8.32 -7.27 -13.09
N ASP A 138 -7.89 -6.94 -14.31
CA ASP A 138 -8.19 -5.64 -14.94
C ASP A 138 -9.67 -5.47 -15.26
N ASP A 139 -10.36 -6.55 -15.64
CA ASP A 139 -11.81 -6.54 -15.89
C ASP A 139 -12.57 -6.20 -14.60
N VAL A 140 -12.19 -6.77 -13.47
CA VAL A 140 -12.79 -6.47 -12.16
C VAL A 140 -12.57 -5.00 -11.78
N THR A 141 -11.34 -4.48 -11.92
CA THR A 141 -11.04 -3.07 -11.64
C THR A 141 -11.86 -2.12 -12.51
N SER A 142 -11.92 -2.37 -13.82
CA SER A 142 -12.65 -1.52 -14.77
C SER A 142 -14.16 -1.52 -14.49
N MET A 143 -14.74 -2.68 -14.21
CA MET A 143 -16.17 -2.79 -13.88
C MET A 143 -16.51 -2.12 -12.54
N LEU A 144 -15.64 -2.19 -11.55
CA LEU A 144 -15.78 -1.46 -10.29
C LEU A 144 -15.75 0.04 -10.52
N ASP A 145 -14.81 0.55 -11.28
CA ASP A 145 -14.71 1.99 -11.57
C ASP A 145 -15.97 2.52 -12.26
N VAL A 146 -16.54 1.78 -13.20
CA VAL A 146 -17.80 2.15 -13.87
C VAL A 146 -18.96 2.15 -12.87
N ALA A 147 -19.15 1.09 -12.12
CA ALA A 147 -20.25 0.94 -11.16
C ALA A 147 -20.23 2.03 -10.06
N LEU A 148 -19.04 2.41 -9.59
CA LEU A 148 -18.87 3.42 -8.55
C LEU A 148 -19.05 4.85 -9.06
N LYS A 149 -18.75 5.12 -10.33
CA LYS A 149 -19.09 6.42 -10.97
C LYS A 149 -20.59 6.62 -11.08
N ASP A 150 -21.31 5.58 -11.47
CA ASP A 150 -22.77 5.66 -11.62
C ASP A 150 -23.46 5.92 -10.27
N GLN A 151 -22.98 5.32 -9.18
CA GLN A 151 -23.49 5.57 -7.83
C GLN A 151 -23.27 7.03 -7.34
N ASN A 152 -22.17 7.67 -7.75
CA ASN A 152 -21.88 9.06 -7.40
C ASN A 152 -22.61 10.08 -8.27
N SER A 153 -23.17 9.67 -9.41
CA SER A 153 -23.92 10.54 -10.31
C SER A 153 -25.41 10.67 -9.92
N ASP A 154 -25.91 9.76 -9.09
CA ASP A 154 -27.31 9.73 -8.62
C ASP A 154 -27.52 10.42 -7.24
N ASN A 155 -26.49 11.07 -6.68
CA ASN A 155 -26.54 11.88 -5.46
C ASN A 155 -26.25 13.34 -5.79
#